data_ae6ba07a5102638bc482cc912920ac85
#
_entry.id   ae6ba07a5102638bc482cc912920ac85
#
_cell.length_a   1.000
_cell.length_b   1.000
_cell.length_c   1.000
_cell.angle_alpha   90.00
_cell.angle_beta   90.00
_cell.angle_gamma   90.00
#
_symmetry.space_group_name_H-M   'P 1'
#
loop_
_entity.id
_entity.type
_entity.pdbx_description
1 polymer ?
#
loop_
_entity_poly.entity_id
_entity_poly.type
_entity_poly.pdbx_seq_one_letter_code
_entity_poly.pdbx_strand_id
1 'polypeptide(L)'
;MDITAQLNYVWNVRGLLIEGLGISLIIALAAVVIGFLIGVLLAMIKIAPKNNVIIKVLDRIADLYITVIRGTPMLVQLLIMYGVILVSFKSQPTNLVVPIISFGINSGAYMAEIIRSGINSIDKGQMEAGRSLGLGWTTTMLKVVIPQAVKVVIPTIFNEIIILVKETSVVCYIVLRVGGQQVWDLLGIAEKLGIAKPACYMTLIFTVAFIYLAVVLLLTFVQKLIERSLQKNER
;
A
#
# COMPACT_ATOMS: atom_id res chain seq x y z
N MET A 1 14.93 34.65 -9.37
CA MET A 1 13.51 34.91 -9.09
C MET A 1 13.37 34.99 -7.58
N ASP A 2 12.72 36.04 -7.08
CA ASP A 2 12.56 36.25 -5.64
C ASP A 2 11.65 35.15 -5.01
N ILE A 3 11.85 34.84 -3.73
CA ILE A 3 11.08 33.82 -3.01
C ILE A 3 9.59 34.10 -3.04
N THR A 4 9.20 35.39 -2.92
CA THR A 4 7.79 35.79 -2.99
C THR A 4 7.15 35.43 -4.33
N ALA A 5 7.87 35.63 -5.44
CA ALA A 5 7.39 35.31 -6.77
C ALA A 5 7.33 33.76 -7.00
N GLN A 6 8.21 32.96 -6.35
CA GLN A 6 8.13 31.51 -6.37
C GLN A 6 6.93 30.99 -5.58
N LEU A 7 6.66 31.54 -4.39
CA LEU A 7 5.49 31.19 -3.58
C LEU A 7 4.18 31.56 -4.29
N ASN A 8 4.12 32.73 -4.93
CA ASN A 8 2.96 33.13 -5.74
C ASN A 8 2.73 32.16 -6.91
N TYR A 9 3.80 31.67 -7.54
CA TYR A 9 3.65 30.66 -8.59
C TYR A 9 3.06 29.36 -8.04
N VAL A 10 3.57 28.83 -6.92
CA VAL A 10 3.02 27.64 -6.26
C VAL A 10 1.54 27.83 -5.92
N TRP A 11 1.18 29.02 -5.38
CA TRP A 11 -0.21 29.33 -5.09
C TRP A 11 -1.11 29.31 -6.33
N ASN A 12 -0.64 29.83 -7.47
CA ASN A 12 -1.38 29.83 -8.72
C ASN A 12 -1.59 28.42 -9.30
N VAL A 13 -0.66 27.48 -9.06
CA VAL A 13 -0.75 26.10 -9.55
C VAL A 13 -1.31 25.11 -8.52
N ARG A 14 -1.77 25.59 -7.36
CA ARG A 14 -2.28 24.72 -6.27
C ARG A 14 -3.38 23.76 -6.71
N GLY A 15 -4.23 24.15 -7.67
CA GLY A 15 -5.27 23.29 -8.22
C GLY A 15 -4.70 22.02 -8.84
N LEU A 16 -3.63 22.18 -9.65
CA LEU A 16 -2.94 21.03 -10.25
C LEU A 16 -2.30 20.13 -9.19
N LEU A 17 -1.70 20.70 -8.15
CA LEU A 17 -1.11 19.92 -7.05
C LEU A 17 -2.19 19.11 -6.30
N ILE A 18 -3.38 19.68 -6.10
CA ILE A 18 -4.52 18.97 -5.49
C ILE A 18 -5.00 17.83 -6.41
N GLU A 19 -5.07 18.04 -7.70
CA GLU A 19 -5.41 16.99 -8.69
C GLU A 19 -4.40 15.84 -8.63
N GLY A 20 -3.09 16.18 -8.65
CA GLY A 20 -2.02 15.16 -8.54
C GLY A 20 -2.08 14.40 -7.22
N LEU A 21 -2.39 15.07 -6.10
CA LEU A 21 -2.64 14.40 -4.82
C LEU A 21 -3.84 13.45 -4.91
N GLY A 22 -4.91 13.87 -5.57
CA GLY A 22 -6.08 13.01 -5.81
C GLY A 22 -5.71 11.72 -6.55
N ILE A 23 -4.90 11.80 -7.61
CA ILE A 23 -4.39 10.65 -8.35
C ILE A 23 -3.54 9.74 -7.45
N SER A 24 -2.61 10.30 -6.67
CA SER A 24 -1.80 9.54 -5.71
C SER A 24 -2.67 8.79 -4.70
N LEU A 25 -3.69 9.44 -4.14
CA LEU A 25 -4.58 8.82 -3.16
C LEU A 25 -5.47 7.72 -3.78
N ILE A 26 -5.98 7.92 -4.99
CA ILE A 26 -6.77 6.92 -5.72
C ILE A 26 -5.93 5.66 -5.94
N ILE A 27 -4.68 5.81 -6.41
CA ILE A 27 -3.76 4.69 -6.63
C ILE A 27 -3.51 3.97 -5.31
N ALA A 28 -3.14 4.69 -4.24
CA ALA A 28 -2.84 4.09 -2.94
C ALA A 28 -4.04 3.33 -2.36
N LEU A 29 -5.23 3.94 -2.33
CA LEU A 29 -6.42 3.32 -1.75
C LEU A 29 -6.88 2.09 -2.54
N ALA A 30 -6.87 2.18 -3.88
CA ALA A 30 -7.23 1.03 -4.72
C ALA A 30 -6.21 -0.12 -4.56
N ALA A 31 -4.92 0.20 -4.50
CA ALA A 31 -3.85 -0.77 -4.28
C ALA A 31 -3.96 -1.46 -2.92
N VAL A 32 -4.32 -0.72 -1.85
CA VAL A 32 -4.55 -1.28 -0.52
C VAL A 32 -5.65 -2.34 -0.54
N VAL A 33 -6.75 -2.09 -1.24
CA VAL A 33 -7.86 -3.06 -1.34
C VAL A 33 -7.38 -4.36 -2.02
N ILE A 34 -6.67 -4.25 -3.14
CA ILE A 34 -6.11 -5.40 -3.85
C ILE A 34 -5.09 -6.11 -2.97
N GLY A 35 -4.18 -5.35 -2.36
CA GLY A 35 -3.15 -5.88 -1.47
C GLY A 35 -3.73 -6.60 -0.26
N PHE A 36 -4.79 -6.06 0.34
CA PHE A 36 -5.48 -6.71 1.45
C PHE A 36 -6.09 -8.05 1.04
N LEU A 37 -6.77 -8.13 -0.11
CA LEU A 37 -7.36 -9.37 -0.61
C LEU A 37 -6.29 -10.44 -0.88
N ILE A 38 -5.20 -10.06 -1.57
CA ILE A 38 -4.05 -10.95 -1.81
C ILE A 38 -3.41 -11.36 -0.48
N GLY A 39 -3.19 -10.41 0.41
CA GLY A 39 -2.56 -10.64 1.71
C GLY A 39 -3.34 -11.60 2.59
N VAL A 40 -4.67 -11.46 2.67
CA VAL A 40 -5.53 -12.40 3.42
C VAL A 40 -5.42 -13.81 2.82
N LEU A 41 -5.51 -13.94 1.48
CA LEU A 41 -5.41 -15.24 0.81
C LEU A 41 -4.07 -15.92 1.12
N LEU A 42 -2.97 -15.21 0.97
CA LEU A 42 -1.63 -15.74 1.24
C LEU A 42 -1.42 -16.06 2.72
N ALA A 43 -1.89 -15.20 3.63
CA ALA A 43 -1.81 -15.45 5.06
C ALA A 43 -2.58 -16.72 5.47
N MET A 44 -3.77 -16.94 4.90
CA MET A 44 -4.54 -18.18 5.12
C MET A 44 -3.76 -19.42 4.70
N ILE A 45 -3.09 -19.39 3.52
CA ILE A 45 -2.23 -20.48 3.05
C ILE A 45 -1.06 -20.71 4.03
N LYS A 46 -0.44 -19.61 4.50
CA LYS A 46 0.72 -19.68 5.41
C LYS A 46 0.40 -20.24 6.80
N ILE A 47 -0.83 -20.02 7.28
CA ILE A 47 -1.26 -20.44 8.62
C ILE A 47 -1.89 -21.82 8.60
N ALA A 48 -2.41 -22.27 7.46
CA ALA A 48 -3.08 -23.56 7.32
C ALA A 48 -2.19 -24.73 7.77
N PRO A 49 -2.76 -25.76 8.43
CA PRO A 49 -2.02 -26.98 8.79
C PRO A 49 -1.41 -27.66 7.57
N LYS A 50 -0.12 -27.99 7.63
CA LYS A 50 0.65 -28.54 6.50
C LYS A 50 0.46 -30.05 6.31
N ASN A 51 -0.76 -30.56 6.50
CA ASN A 51 -1.08 -31.99 6.44
C ASN A 51 -1.25 -32.49 4.99
N ASN A 52 -1.52 -31.60 4.04
CA ASN A 52 -1.77 -31.93 2.64
C ASN A 52 -0.61 -31.44 1.76
N VAL A 53 -0.24 -32.25 0.74
CA VAL A 53 0.80 -31.91 -0.24
C VAL A 53 0.45 -30.63 -1.00
N ILE A 54 -0.83 -30.43 -1.35
CA ILE A 54 -1.29 -29.22 -2.04
C ILE A 54 -1.00 -27.97 -1.19
N ILE A 55 -1.33 -28.01 0.11
CA ILE A 55 -1.07 -26.87 1.01
C ILE A 55 0.44 -26.60 1.11
N LYS A 56 1.28 -27.65 1.17
CA LYS A 56 2.74 -27.49 1.17
C LYS A 56 3.26 -26.83 -0.10
N VAL A 57 2.73 -27.21 -1.26
CA VAL A 57 3.11 -26.61 -2.55
C VAL A 57 2.67 -25.14 -2.60
N LEU A 58 1.42 -24.83 -2.25
CA LEU A 58 0.91 -23.47 -2.19
C LEU A 58 1.70 -22.60 -1.21
N ASP A 59 2.11 -23.14 -0.06
CA ASP A 59 2.95 -22.46 0.92
C ASP A 59 4.31 -22.07 0.34
N ARG A 60 4.94 -22.98 -0.43
CA ARG A 60 6.21 -22.69 -1.12
C ARG A 60 6.07 -21.62 -2.21
N ILE A 61 4.98 -21.67 -2.96
CA ILE A 61 4.66 -20.63 -3.96
C ILE A 61 4.45 -19.27 -3.28
N ALA A 62 3.71 -19.25 -2.16
CA ALA A 62 3.51 -18.05 -1.37
C ALA A 62 4.84 -17.50 -0.82
N ASP A 63 5.74 -18.36 -0.32
CA ASP A 63 7.08 -17.94 0.12
C ASP A 63 7.90 -17.33 -1.00
N LEU A 64 7.90 -17.95 -2.17
CA LEU A 64 8.62 -17.43 -3.34
C LEU A 64 8.08 -16.04 -3.73
N TYR A 65 6.75 -15.91 -3.83
CA TYR A 65 6.11 -14.63 -4.12
C TYR A 65 6.48 -13.54 -3.12
N ILE A 66 6.31 -13.81 -1.82
CA ILE A 66 6.61 -12.86 -0.75
C ILE A 66 8.09 -12.46 -0.78
N THR A 67 8.99 -13.44 -0.96
CA THR A 67 10.44 -13.19 -1.00
C THR A 67 10.83 -12.34 -2.20
N VAL A 68 10.33 -12.64 -3.40
CA VAL A 68 10.66 -11.89 -4.62
C VAL A 68 10.11 -10.47 -4.54
N ILE A 69 8.84 -10.31 -4.17
CA ILE A 69 8.18 -9.00 -4.15
C ILE A 69 8.79 -8.09 -3.08
N ARG A 70 9.04 -8.60 -1.87
CA ARG A 70 9.65 -7.81 -0.79
C ARG A 70 11.17 -7.63 -0.95
N GLY A 71 11.80 -8.46 -1.76
CA GLY A 71 13.24 -8.40 -2.05
C GLY A 71 13.62 -7.50 -3.23
N THR A 72 12.65 -6.92 -3.94
CA THR A 72 12.90 -6.07 -5.12
C THR A 72 12.28 -4.68 -4.94
N PRO A 73 12.93 -3.61 -5.48
CA PRO A 73 12.42 -2.24 -5.34
C PRO A 73 11.08 -2.04 -6.07
N MET A 74 10.14 -1.33 -5.42
CA MET A 74 8.82 -1.05 -5.99
C MET A 74 8.90 -0.34 -7.35
N LEU A 75 9.80 0.62 -7.53
CA LEU A 75 10.00 1.31 -8.81
C LEU A 75 10.34 0.32 -9.94
N VAL A 76 11.21 -0.66 -9.67
CA VAL A 76 11.59 -1.67 -10.66
C VAL A 76 10.40 -2.55 -11.02
N GLN A 77 9.60 -2.97 -10.05
CA GLN A 77 8.38 -3.74 -10.28
C GLN A 77 7.37 -2.96 -11.14
N LEU A 78 7.18 -1.67 -10.85
CA LEU A 78 6.31 -0.78 -11.63
C LEU A 78 6.77 -0.66 -13.08
N LEU A 79 8.08 -0.45 -13.31
CA LEU A 79 8.64 -0.33 -14.66
C LEU A 79 8.55 -1.64 -15.46
N ILE A 80 8.76 -2.79 -14.82
CA ILE A 80 8.57 -4.11 -15.44
C ILE A 80 7.10 -4.28 -15.84
N MET A 81 6.17 -4.04 -14.94
CA MET A 81 4.74 -4.17 -15.23
C MET A 81 4.30 -3.23 -16.35
N TYR A 82 4.76 -1.98 -16.31
CA TYR A 82 4.51 -0.99 -17.36
C TYR A 82 5.06 -1.45 -18.71
N GLY A 83 6.30 -1.94 -18.75
CA GLY A 83 6.95 -2.45 -19.97
C GLY A 83 6.26 -3.70 -20.53
N VAL A 84 5.90 -4.66 -19.66
CA VAL A 84 5.18 -5.87 -20.08
C VAL A 84 3.82 -5.53 -20.71
N ILE A 85 3.07 -4.60 -20.11
CA ILE A 85 1.77 -4.18 -20.64
C ILE A 85 1.94 -3.43 -21.97
N LEU A 86 2.94 -2.54 -22.10
CA LEU A 86 3.25 -1.87 -23.37
C LEU A 86 3.49 -2.85 -24.51
N VAL A 87 4.32 -3.87 -24.28
CA VAL A 87 4.66 -4.87 -25.30
C VAL A 87 3.47 -5.77 -25.63
N SER A 88 2.71 -6.21 -24.60
CA SER A 88 1.63 -7.18 -24.78
C SER A 88 0.42 -6.61 -25.51
N PHE A 89 0.08 -5.36 -25.26
CA PHE A 89 -1.14 -4.75 -25.80
C PHE A 89 -0.90 -3.83 -27.00
N LYS A 90 0.35 -3.65 -27.47
CA LYS A 90 0.72 -2.75 -28.59
C LYS A 90 0.08 -1.36 -28.51
N SER A 91 -0.40 -0.99 -27.34
CA SER A 91 -1.03 0.29 -27.04
C SER A 91 -0.37 0.87 -25.81
N GLN A 92 -0.32 2.19 -25.74
CA GLN A 92 0.19 2.81 -24.51
C GLN A 92 -0.73 2.40 -23.34
N PRO A 93 -0.20 1.87 -22.24
CA PRO A 93 -0.98 1.58 -21.04
C PRO A 93 -1.49 2.92 -20.53
N THR A 94 -2.78 3.12 -20.74
CA THR A 94 -3.39 4.44 -20.65
C THR A 94 -4.14 4.68 -19.35
N ASN A 95 -4.02 3.74 -18.38
CA ASN A 95 -4.91 3.75 -17.23
C ASN A 95 -4.14 3.69 -15.91
N LEU A 96 -4.75 4.22 -14.87
CA LEU A 96 -4.36 4.04 -13.47
C LEU A 96 -4.27 2.55 -13.06
N VAL A 97 -4.76 1.64 -13.90
CA VAL A 97 -4.75 0.19 -13.67
C VAL A 97 -3.33 -0.35 -13.47
N VAL A 98 -2.35 0.13 -14.26
CA VAL A 98 -0.96 -0.36 -14.15
C VAL A 98 -0.37 -0.09 -12.76
N PRO A 99 -0.31 1.15 -12.27
CA PRO A 99 0.20 1.39 -10.94
C PRO A 99 -0.69 0.76 -9.84
N ILE A 100 -2.02 0.77 -9.98
CA ILE A 100 -2.92 0.15 -9.00
C ILE A 100 -2.62 -1.34 -8.84
N ILE A 101 -2.48 -2.09 -9.94
CA ILE A 101 -2.15 -3.52 -9.89
C ILE A 101 -0.73 -3.72 -9.36
N SER A 102 0.26 -2.93 -9.83
CA SER A 102 1.65 -3.07 -9.39
C SER A 102 1.79 -2.84 -7.88
N PHE A 103 1.21 -1.77 -7.37
CA PHE A 103 1.18 -1.49 -5.92
C PHE A 103 0.33 -2.49 -5.15
N GLY A 104 -0.78 -2.97 -5.74
CA GLY A 104 -1.62 -4.00 -5.12
C GLY A 104 -0.90 -5.33 -4.95
N ILE A 105 -0.16 -5.77 -5.98
CA ILE A 105 0.70 -6.96 -5.91
C ILE A 105 1.80 -6.75 -4.86
N ASN A 106 2.48 -5.60 -4.87
CA ASN A 106 3.51 -5.29 -3.89
C ASN A 106 2.93 -5.31 -2.46
N SER A 107 1.90 -4.54 -2.18
CA SER A 107 1.24 -4.48 -0.88
C SER A 107 0.69 -5.84 -0.43
N GLY A 108 0.24 -6.69 -1.35
CA GLY A 108 -0.22 -8.05 -1.04
C GLY A 108 0.83 -8.90 -0.32
N ALA A 109 2.09 -8.77 -0.68
CA ALA A 109 3.19 -9.47 -0.01
C ALA A 109 3.44 -8.92 1.41
N TYR A 110 3.37 -7.61 1.59
CA TYR A 110 3.48 -6.98 2.91
C TYR A 110 2.28 -7.30 3.81
N MET A 111 1.07 -7.21 3.27
CA MET A 111 -0.17 -7.54 3.99
C MET A 111 -0.20 -9.01 4.44
N ALA A 112 0.27 -9.94 3.60
CA ALA A 112 0.37 -11.36 3.97
C ALA A 112 1.26 -11.55 5.21
N GLU A 113 2.40 -10.88 5.24
CA GLU A 113 3.34 -10.97 6.35
C GLU A 113 2.82 -10.26 7.60
N ILE A 114 2.16 -9.10 7.45
CA ILE A 114 1.51 -8.36 8.55
C ILE A 114 0.45 -9.26 9.21
N ILE A 115 -0.43 -9.86 8.43
CA ILE A 115 -1.51 -10.71 8.94
C ILE A 115 -0.92 -11.97 9.60
N ARG A 116 0.03 -12.64 8.92
CA ARG A 116 0.70 -13.83 9.47
C ARG A 116 1.41 -13.53 10.78
N SER A 117 2.15 -12.45 10.85
CA SER A 117 2.87 -12.01 12.05
C SER A 117 1.92 -11.67 13.19
N GLY A 118 0.83 -10.95 12.90
CA GLY A 118 -0.19 -10.63 13.89
C GLY A 118 -0.88 -11.86 14.46
N ILE A 119 -1.18 -12.87 13.64
CA ILE A 119 -1.74 -14.14 14.14
C ILE A 119 -0.73 -14.90 14.99
N ASN A 120 0.54 -14.93 14.56
CA ASN A 120 1.60 -15.60 15.31
C ASN A 120 2.01 -14.89 16.61
N SER A 121 1.64 -13.61 16.79
CA SER A 121 1.89 -12.86 18.03
C SER A 121 0.91 -13.21 19.16
N ILE A 122 -0.20 -13.90 18.84
CA ILE A 122 -1.15 -14.36 19.86
C ILE A 122 -0.56 -15.55 20.62
N ASP A 123 -0.74 -15.52 21.95
CA ASP A 123 -0.24 -16.57 22.81
C ASP A 123 -0.73 -17.96 22.34
N LYS A 124 0.21 -18.88 22.17
CA LYS A 124 -0.08 -20.27 21.77
C LYS A 124 -1.02 -21.00 22.73
N GLY A 125 -0.99 -20.62 24.00
CA GLY A 125 -1.91 -21.11 25.03
C GLY A 125 -3.39 -20.87 24.67
N GLN A 126 -3.72 -19.85 23.88
CA GLN A 126 -5.08 -19.62 23.38
C GLN A 126 -5.54 -20.76 22.45
N MET A 127 -4.65 -21.23 21.58
CA MET A 127 -4.91 -22.36 20.72
C MET A 127 -5.00 -23.67 21.53
N GLU A 128 -4.09 -23.88 22.48
CA GLU A 128 -4.04 -25.05 23.32
C GLU A 128 -5.28 -25.15 24.23
N ALA A 129 -5.68 -24.06 24.86
CA ALA A 129 -6.89 -24.00 25.68
C ALA A 129 -8.16 -24.33 24.88
N GLY A 130 -8.31 -23.73 23.69
CA GLY A 130 -9.43 -24.03 22.82
C GLY A 130 -9.48 -25.53 22.43
N ARG A 131 -8.33 -26.11 22.14
CA ARG A 131 -8.19 -27.54 21.80
C ARG A 131 -8.51 -28.44 23.00
N SER A 132 -8.11 -28.07 24.20
CA SER A 132 -8.39 -28.78 25.45
C SER A 132 -9.88 -28.80 25.80
N LEU A 133 -10.62 -27.77 25.36
CA LEU A 133 -12.09 -27.71 25.46
C LEU A 133 -12.80 -28.51 24.35
N GLY A 134 -12.06 -29.28 23.52
CA GLY A 134 -12.64 -30.11 22.46
C GLY A 134 -12.93 -29.35 21.15
N LEU A 135 -12.56 -28.07 21.03
CA LEU A 135 -12.76 -27.32 19.79
C LEU A 135 -11.77 -27.79 18.72
N GLY A 136 -12.25 -27.92 17.49
CA GLY A 136 -11.39 -28.16 16.33
C GLY A 136 -10.45 -27.00 16.05
N TRP A 137 -9.33 -27.25 15.36
CA TRP A 137 -8.34 -26.23 15.02
C TRP A 137 -8.99 -25.00 14.33
N THR A 138 -9.80 -25.23 13.31
CA THR A 138 -10.49 -24.15 12.56
C THR A 138 -11.41 -23.34 13.46
N THR A 139 -12.16 -23.99 14.35
CA THR A 139 -13.07 -23.28 15.26
C THR A 139 -12.31 -22.43 16.26
N THR A 140 -11.21 -22.95 16.83
CA THR A 140 -10.34 -22.21 17.74
C THR A 140 -9.68 -21.03 17.02
N MET A 141 -9.16 -21.26 15.79
CA MET A 141 -8.57 -20.20 14.99
C MET A 141 -9.58 -19.07 14.72
N LEU A 142 -10.76 -19.39 14.21
CA LEU A 142 -11.75 -18.37 13.82
C LEU A 142 -12.43 -17.67 15.01
N LYS A 143 -12.66 -18.39 16.12
CA LYS A 143 -13.43 -17.84 17.24
C LYS A 143 -12.58 -17.30 18.39
N VAL A 144 -11.30 -17.69 18.49
CA VAL A 144 -10.43 -17.30 19.60
C VAL A 144 -9.21 -16.52 19.10
N VAL A 145 -8.43 -17.07 18.17
CA VAL A 145 -7.16 -16.49 17.75
C VAL A 145 -7.36 -15.28 16.81
N ILE A 146 -8.14 -15.43 15.74
CA ILE A 146 -8.33 -14.36 14.73
C ILE A 146 -8.93 -13.10 15.33
N PRO A 147 -9.98 -13.12 16.19
CA PRO A 147 -10.52 -11.90 16.77
C PRO A 147 -9.50 -11.11 17.61
N GLN A 148 -8.58 -11.79 18.28
CA GLN A 148 -7.49 -11.17 19.02
C GLN A 148 -6.43 -10.62 18.05
N ALA A 149 -6.04 -11.40 17.03
CA ALA A 149 -5.05 -11.02 16.04
C ALA A 149 -5.48 -9.77 15.23
N VAL A 150 -6.77 -9.64 14.89
CA VAL A 150 -7.30 -8.47 14.16
C VAL A 150 -6.98 -7.16 14.88
N LYS A 151 -7.05 -7.13 16.21
CA LYS A 151 -6.72 -5.93 17.00
C LYS A 151 -5.24 -5.53 16.86
N VAL A 152 -4.34 -6.51 16.75
CA VAL A 152 -2.90 -6.29 16.56
C VAL A 152 -2.59 -5.93 15.10
N VAL A 153 -3.31 -6.52 14.15
CA VAL A 153 -3.09 -6.36 12.72
C VAL A 153 -3.57 -5.00 12.20
N ILE A 154 -4.72 -4.51 12.67
CA ILE A 154 -5.32 -3.25 12.20
C ILE A 154 -4.35 -2.07 12.24
N PRO A 155 -3.65 -1.77 13.35
CA PRO A 155 -2.70 -0.66 13.39
C PRO A 155 -1.57 -0.79 12.36
N THR A 156 -1.09 -2.01 12.16
CA THR A 156 -0.01 -2.30 11.20
C THR A 156 -0.48 -2.15 9.75
N ILE A 157 -1.75 -2.52 9.45
CA ILE A 157 -2.37 -2.25 8.15
C ILE A 157 -2.46 -0.74 7.89
N PHE A 158 -2.83 0.06 8.88
CA PHE A 158 -2.83 1.52 8.73
C PHE A 158 -1.44 2.08 8.42
N ASN A 159 -0.40 1.54 9.06
CA ASN A 159 0.98 1.93 8.74
C ASN A 159 1.35 1.58 7.29
N GLU A 160 0.91 0.43 6.77
CA GLU A 160 1.10 0.06 5.36
C GLU A 160 0.39 1.04 4.41
N ILE A 161 -0.83 1.49 4.73
CA ILE A 161 -1.53 2.53 3.96
C ILE A 161 -0.70 3.81 3.89
N ILE A 162 -0.15 4.26 5.01
CA ILE A 162 0.70 5.46 5.08
C ILE A 162 1.96 5.29 4.21
N ILE A 163 2.57 4.10 4.22
CA ILE A 163 3.74 3.80 3.38
C ILE A 163 3.36 3.87 1.90
N LEU A 164 2.27 3.22 1.50
CA LEU A 164 1.80 3.20 0.11
C LEU A 164 1.54 4.61 -0.43
N VAL A 165 0.89 5.49 0.36
CA VAL A 165 0.65 6.88 -0.06
C VAL A 165 1.96 7.59 -0.43
N LYS A 166 3.03 7.38 0.32
CA LYS A 166 4.35 7.97 0.01
C LYS A 166 4.99 7.31 -1.21
N GLU A 167 4.87 5.99 -1.32
CA GLU A 167 5.45 5.23 -2.41
C GLU A 167 4.81 5.54 -3.76
N THR A 168 3.56 6.04 -3.81
CA THR A 168 2.95 6.47 -5.08
C THR A 168 3.75 7.52 -5.83
N SER A 169 4.66 8.24 -5.16
CA SER A 169 5.54 9.22 -5.80
C SER A 169 6.40 8.64 -6.94
N VAL A 170 6.69 7.31 -6.93
CA VAL A 170 7.44 6.68 -8.02
C VAL A 170 6.63 6.56 -9.32
N VAL A 171 5.32 6.82 -9.27
CA VAL A 171 4.46 6.81 -10.46
C VAL A 171 4.81 7.91 -11.45
N CYS A 172 5.48 8.99 -11.01
CA CYS A 172 5.97 10.06 -11.87
C CYS A 172 6.90 9.56 -13.00
N TYR A 173 7.50 8.36 -12.86
CA TYR A 173 8.38 7.76 -13.86
C TYR A 173 7.65 7.01 -14.98
N ILE A 174 6.34 6.93 -14.95
CA ILE A 174 5.53 6.32 -16.03
C ILE A 174 4.51 7.31 -16.57
N VAL A 175 4.09 7.09 -17.81
CA VAL A 175 3.04 7.91 -18.43
C VAL A 175 1.67 7.37 -18.05
N LEU A 176 0.87 8.21 -17.41
CA LEU A 176 -0.53 7.91 -17.08
C LEU A 176 -1.47 8.68 -18.01
N ARG A 177 -2.59 8.03 -18.38
CA ARG A 177 -3.69 8.68 -19.09
C ARG A 177 -5.04 8.26 -18.52
N VAL A 178 -5.97 9.21 -18.44
CA VAL A 178 -7.37 8.96 -18.06
C VAL A 178 -8.26 9.67 -19.07
N GLY A 179 -9.20 8.94 -19.68
CA GLY A 179 -10.06 9.50 -20.72
C GLY A 179 -9.30 10.07 -21.94
N GLY A 180 -8.12 9.50 -22.27
CA GLY A 180 -7.26 9.97 -23.35
C GLY A 180 -6.36 11.17 -22.98
N GLN A 181 -6.57 11.79 -21.86
CA GLN A 181 -5.74 12.91 -21.36
C GLN A 181 -4.61 12.39 -20.46
N GLN A 182 -3.42 12.98 -20.59
CA GLN A 182 -2.30 12.66 -19.71
C GLN A 182 -2.53 13.27 -18.33
N VAL A 183 -2.40 12.43 -17.31
CA VAL A 183 -2.50 12.81 -15.89
C VAL A 183 -1.19 12.52 -15.17
N TRP A 184 -0.99 13.11 -14.02
CA TRP A 184 0.21 12.95 -13.20
C TRP A 184 -0.18 12.77 -11.74
N ASP A 185 0.61 11.99 -11.01
CA ASP A 185 0.60 11.98 -9.57
C ASP A 185 1.15 13.31 -9.00
N LEU A 186 1.13 13.46 -7.69
CA LEU A 186 1.55 14.70 -7.03
C LEU A 186 3.00 15.10 -7.37
N LEU A 187 3.94 14.14 -7.35
CA LEU A 187 5.34 14.43 -7.70
C LEU A 187 5.48 14.72 -9.20
N GLY A 188 4.80 13.96 -10.06
CA GLY A 188 4.82 14.18 -11.51
C GLY A 188 4.32 15.56 -11.92
N ILE A 189 3.35 16.14 -11.21
CA ILE A 189 2.94 17.54 -11.41
C ILE A 189 4.10 18.49 -11.10
N ALA A 190 4.78 18.31 -9.97
CA ALA A 190 5.91 19.17 -9.58
C ALA A 190 7.07 19.08 -10.57
N GLU A 191 7.41 17.86 -11.03
CA GLU A 191 8.42 17.62 -12.05
C GLU A 191 8.07 18.35 -13.35
N LYS A 192 6.85 18.16 -13.87
CA LYS A 192 6.39 18.82 -15.09
C LYS A 192 6.44 20.34 -14.99
N LEU A 193 5.95 20.91 -13.89
CA LEU A 193 5.93 22.36 -13.67
C LEU A 193 7.35 22.90 -13.44
N GLY A 194 8.20 22.13 -12.77
CA GLY A 194 9.61 22.46 -12.53
C GLY A 194 10.43 22.49 -13.80
N ILE A 195 10.21 21.54 -14.72
CA ILE A 195 10.83 21.57 -16.07
C ILE A 195 10.40 22.80 -16.83
N ALA A 196 9.11 23.15 -16.80
CA ALA A 196 8.57 24.34 -17.46
C ALA A 196 9.08 25.66 -16.84
N LYS A 197 9.40 25.66 -15.54
CA LYS A 197 9.87 26.84 -14.80
C LYS A 197 10.99 26.48 -13.81
N PRO A 198 12.24 26.27 -14.28
CA PRO A 198 13.34 25.78 -13.45
C PRO A 198 13.63 26.60 -12.20
N ALA A 199 13.40 27.92 -12.24
CA ALA A 199 13.57 28.79 -11.08
C ALA A 199 12.64 28.46 -9.90
N CYS A 200 11.53 27.73 -10.13
CA CYS A 200 10.57 27.32 -9.11
C CYS A 200 10.68 25.84 -8.73
N TYR A 201 11.59 25.08 -9.36
CA TYR A 201 11.68 23.64 -9.20
C TYR A 201 11.83 23.20 -7.73
N MET A 202 12.82 23.74 -7.02
CA MET A 202 13.03 23.39 -5.62
C MET A 202 11.85 23.77 -4.72
N THR A 203 11.23 24.92 -4.97
CA THR A 203 10.05 25.37 -4.21
C THR A 203 8.86 24.42 -4.42
N LEU A 204 8.67 23.91 -5.64
CA LEU A 204 7.65 22.90 -5.95
C LEU A 204 7.96 21.57 -5.23
N ILE A 205 9.20 21.09 -5.27
CA ILE A 205 9.59 19.84 -4.59
C ILE A 205 9.40 19.95 -3.06
N PHE A 206 9.81 21.07 -2.44
CA PHE A 206 9.52 21.30 -1.02
C PHE A 206 8.02 21.34 -0.74
N THR A 207 7.23 21.99 -1.60
CA THR A 207 5.77 22.04 -1.45
C THR A 207 5.16 20.64 -1.49
N VAL A 208 5.58 19.79 -2.44
CA VAL A 208 5.15 18.38 -2.52
C VAL A 208 5.55 17.60 -1.26
N ALA A 209 6.78 17.78 -0.77
CA ALA A 209 7.22 17.16 0.48
C ALA A 209 6.34 17.57 1.68
N PHE A 210 5.98 18.85 1.80
CA PHE A 210 5.07 19.33 2.83
C PHE A 210 3.64 18.78 2.67
N ILE A 211 3.13 18.67 1.43
CA ILE A 211 1.81 18.07 1.19
C ILE A 211 1.80 16.60 1.62
N TYR A 212 2.81 15.80 1.22
CA TYR A 212 2.93 14.40 1.68
C TYR A 212 3.04 14.32 3.21
N LEU A 213 3.85 15.18 3.83
CA LEU A 213 3.97 15.23 5.28
C LEU A 213 2.63 15.53 5.95
N ALA A 214 1.87 16.50 5.46
CA ALA A 214 0.55 16.84 6.00
C ALA A 214 -0.43 15.65 5.90
N VAL A 215 -0.46 14.94 4.76
CA VAL A 215 -1.28 13.74 4.58
C VAL A 215 -0.85 12.63 5.52
N VAL A 216 0.45 12.37 5.65
CA VAL A 216 1.00 11.36 6.57
C VAL A 216 0.64 11.67 8.02
N LEU A 217 0.77 12.93 8.45
CA LEU A 217 0.40 13.35 9.80
C LEU A 217 -1.09 13.16 10.07
N LEU A 218 -1.95 13.49 9.10
CA LEU A 218 -3.38 13.26 9.18
C LEU A 218 -3.71 11.76 9.32
N LEU A 219 -3.14 10.92 8.46
CA LEU A 219 -3.35 9.47 8.52
C LEU A 219 -2.82 8.86 9.82
N THR A 220 -1.66 9.31 10.30
CA THR A 220 -1.09 8.89 11.58
C THR A 220 -1.98 9.29 12.77
N PHE A 221 -2.59 10.47 12.69
CA PHE A 221 -3.55 10.91 13.71
C PHE A 221 -4.78 9.99 13.72
N VAL A 222 -5.34 9.68 12.56
CA VAL A 222 -6.46 8.73 12.43
C VAL A 222 -6.07 7.34 12.95
N GLN A 223 -4.89 6.83 12.60
CA GLN A 223 -4.36 5.57 13.12
C GLN A 223 -4.36 5.55 14.66
N LYS A 224 -3.82 6.59 15.30
CA LYS A 224 -3.78 6.69 16.78
C LYS A 224 -5.16 6.70 17.41
N LEU A 225 -6.16 7.31 16.77
CA LEU A 225 -7.54 7.28 17.26
C LEU A 225 -8.11 5.86 17.24
N ILE A 226 -7.87 5.12 16.16
CA ILE A 226 -8.29 3.72 16.02
C ILE A 226 -7.61 2.83 17.05
N GLU A 227 -6.30 2.96 17.23
CA GLU A 227 -5.53 2.21 18.24
C GLU A 227 -6.10 2.43 19.66
N ARG A 228 -6.36 3.68 20.03
CA ARG A 228 -6.98 4.00 21.32
C ARG A 228 -8.38 3.38 21.50
N SER A 229 -9.17 3.34 20.42
CA SER A 229 -10.50 2.73 20.45
C SER A 229 -10.42 1.21 20.65
N LEU A 230 -9.46 0.54 19.99
CA LEU A 230 -9.26 -0.91 20.12
C LEU A 230 -8.79 -1.30 21.53
N GLN A 231 -7.90 -0.51 22.14
CA GLN A 231 -7.38 -0.76 23.50
C GLN A 231 -8.44 -0.50 24.60
N LYS A 232 -9.37 0.43 24.36
CA LYS A 232 -10.42 0.76 25.34
C LYS A 232 -11.43 -0.37 25.54
N ASN A 233 -11.60 -1.24 24.57
CA ASN A 233 -12.49 -2.41 24.63
C ASN A 233 -11.85 -3.63 25.31
N GLU A 234 -10.66 -3.50 25.89
CA GLU A 234 -9.98 -4.56 26.66
C GLU A 234 -10.03 -4.37 28.18
N ARG A 235 -10.63 -3.26 28.62
CA ARG A 235 -10.90 -2.98 30.03
C ARG A 235 -12.38 -3.19 30.35
#